data_92cb828dd43cd1db899ba39731f79fb9
#
_entry.id   92cb828dd43cd1db899ba39731f79fb9
#
_cell.length_a   1.000
_cell.length_b   1.000
_cell.length_c   1.000
_cell.angle_alpha   90.00
_cell.angle_beta   90.00
_cell.angle_gamma   90.00
#
_symmetry.space_group_name_H-M   'P 1'
#
loop_
_entity.id
_entity.type
_entity.pdbx_description
1 polymer ?
#
loop_
_entity_poly.entity_id
_entity_poly.type
_entity_poly.pdbx_seq_one_letter_code
_entity_poly.pdbx_strand_id
1 'polypeptide(L)'
;INVFEAAKKKDGPIVIHVVTKKGKGYKPAEEDKNGKWHGVGKFDVKTGEMLSSIPENYKTYSQIVADKVLEIMDRDDRVTAITPAMISGSCMNNMFAKYPKRCFDVGIAEDHAITFACGMALEGLRPFVSVYSSFLQRAYDQLNHDVCRMNLPVVIGVDRCSIIGEDGDSHQGVFDISYMNSLPNMVIAEGKNSGQIEALLDLAFSQASPFAIRYPRGSIEYNCDHKCDVTLGKWEFVVNNIDSKASIITYGNDVCKIEKDINDNHLPYNL
;
A
#
# COMPACT_ATOMS: atom_id res chain seq x y z
N ILE A 1 -9.74 -38.06 6.09
CA ILE A 1 -11.12 -38.52 5.88
C ILE A 1 -11.60 -39.31 7.10
N ASN A 2 -10.92 -40.38 7.54
CA ASN A 2 -11.36 -41.23 8.67
C ASN A 2 -11.56 -40.43 9.97
N VAL A 3 -10.75 -39.40 10.24
CA VAL A 3 -10.88 -38.52 11.40
C VAL A 3 -12.19 -37.71 11.33
N PHE A 4 -12.53 -37.20 10.13
CA PHE A 4 -13.80 -36.50 9.93
C PHE A 4 -15.02 -37.40 10.13
N GLU A 5 -14.96 -38.64 9.63
CA GLU A 5 -16.05 -39.61 9.82
C GLU A 5 -16.20 -40.02 11.30
N ALA A 6 -15.09 -40.12 12.04
CA ALA A 6 -15.15 -40.36 13.49
C ALA A 6 -15.70 -39.16 14.24
N ALA A 7 -15.32 -37.93 13.85
CA ALA A 7 -15.79 -36.71 14.46
C ALA A 7 -17.29 -36.50 14.31
N LYS A 8 -17.86 -36.81 13.13
CA LYS A 8 -19.31 -36.75 12.88
C LYS A 8 -20.15 -37.60 13.84
N LYS A 9 -19.55 -38.64 14.44
CA LYS A 9 -20.22 -39.55 15.36
C LYS A 9 -20.15 -39.11 16.83
N LYS A 10 -19.54 -37.97 17.09
CA LYS A 10 -19.39 -37.41 18.44
C LYS A 10 -20.35 -36.27 18.65
N ASP A 11 -20.95 -36.23 19.83
CA ASP A 11 -21.75 -35.11 20.28
C ASP A 11 -20.87 -34.04 20.92
N GLY A 12 -21.23 -32.76 20.70
CA GLY A 12 -20.58 -31.59 21.27
C GLY A 12 -19.42 -31.02 20.41
N PRO A 13 -18.76 -29.99 20.89
CA PRO A 13 -17.66 -29.34 20.18
C PRO A 13 -16.46 -30.27 20.01
N ILE A 14 -15.89 -30.30 18.81
CA ILE A 14 -14.71 -31.13 18.48
C ILE A 14 -13.67 -30.27 17.77
N VAL A 15 -12.43 -30.34 18.25
CA VAL A 15 -11.27 -29.74 17.60
C VAL A 15 -10.56 -30.79 16.76
N ILE A 16 -10.45 -30.53 15.46
CA ILE A 16 -9.67 -31.37 14.54
C ILE A 16 -8.42 -30.59 14.14
N HIS A 17 -7.26 -31.02 14.66
CA HIS A 17 -5.97 -30.43 14.29
C HIS A 17 -5.45 -31.09 13.02
N VAL A 18 -5.31 -30.28 11.94
CA VAL A 18 -4.78 -30.74 10.64
C VAL A 18 -3.43 -30.08 10.42
N VAL A 19 -2.39 -30.90 10.27
CA VAL A 19 -1.04 -30.43 9.94
C VAL A 19 -0.84 -30.51 8.43
N THR A 20 -0.60 -29.35 7.81
CA THR A 20 -0.37 -29.25 6.37
C THR A 20 1.01 -28.65 6.07
N LYS A 21 1.47 -28.84 4.84
CA LYS A 21 2.64 -28.12 4.30
C LYS A 21 2.18 -27.23 3.16
N LYS A 22 2.40 -25.93 3.28
CA LYS A 22 2.07 -24.96 2.22
C LYS A 22 2.82 -25.30 0.95
N GLY A 23 2.13 -25.27 -0.21
CA GLY A 23 2.71 -25.60 -1.49
C GLY A 23 2.93 -27.10 -1.74
N LYS A 24 2.41 -28.00 -0.89
CA LYS A 24 2.58 -29.46 -1.00
C LYS A 24 2.22 -29.99 -2.37
N GLY A 25 3.17 -30.73 -2.98
CA GLY A 25 3.04 -31.29 -4.35
C GLY A 25 3.81 -30.49 -5.39
N TYR A 26 4.32 -29.32 -5.07
CA TYR A 26 5.14 -28.51 -5.97
C TYR A 26 6.43 -28.05 -5.26
N LYS A 27 7.55 -28.68 -5.61
CA LYS A 27 8.82 -28.50 -4.88
C LYS A 27 9.26 -27.04 -4.74
N PRO A 28 9.17 -26.15 -5.78
CA PRO A 28 9.53 -24.75 -5.62
C PRO A 28 8.68 -24.01 -4.58
N ALA A 29 7.40 -24.39 -4.43
CA ALA A 29 6.51 -23.80 -3.42
C ALA A 29 6.75 -24.41 -2.01
N GLU A 30 7.13 -25.68 -1.94
CA GLU A 30 7.43 -26.34 -0.67
C GLU A 30 8.71 -25.81 0.00
N GLU A 31 9.67 -25.37 -0.79
CA GLU A 31 10.97 -24.86 -0.37
C GLU A 31 10.99 -23.33 -0.21
N ASP A 32 9.90 -22.64 -0.57
CA ASP A 32 9.78 -21.20 -0.49
C ASP A 32 9.71 -20.70 0.96
N LYS A 33 10.67 -19.84 1.32
CA LYS A 33 10.74 -19.18 2.63
C LYS A 33 10.23 -17.75 2.64
N ASN A 34 10.02 -17.17 1.45
CA ASN A 34 9.75 -15.75 1.26
C ASN A 34 8.29 -15.45 0.92
N GLY A 35 7.44 -16.48 0.80
CA GLY A 35 6.02 -16.31 0.46
C GLY A 35 5.75 -16.01 -1.03
N LYS A 36 6.74 -16.21 -1.92
CA LYS A 36 6.64 -16.00 -3.37
C LYS A 36 5.43 -16.72 -4.00
N TRP A 37 5.11 -17.92 -3.48
CA TRP A 37 4.04 -18.79 -3.96
C TRP A 37 2.69 -18.58 -3.25
N HIS A 38 2.54 -17.50 -2.51
CA HIS A 38 1.26 -17.20 -1.84
C HIS A 38 0.20 -16.65 -2.82
N GLY A 39 0.61 -15.76 -3.72
CA GLY A 39 -0.22 -15.25 -4.81
C GLY A 39 0.67 -15.06 -6.02
N VAL A 40 0.66 -16.02 -6.97
CA VAL A 40 1.59 -16.03 -8.09
C VAL A 40 0.93 -15.54 -9.36
N GLY A 41 1.68 -14.76 -10.16
CA GLY A 41 1.35 -14.48 -11.54
C GLY A 41 1.63 -15.66 -12.47
N LYS A 42 1.75 -15.42 -13.76
CA LYS A 42 2.11 -16.45 -14.74
C LYS A 42 3.56 -16.92 -14.51
N PHE A 43 3.77 -18.24 -14.49
CA PHE A 43 5.10 -18.84 -14.31
C PHE A 43 5.25 -20.11 -15.16
N ASP A 44 6.48 -20.50 -15.46
CA ASP A 44 6.79 -21.80 -16.05
C ASP A 44 6.69 -22.90 -14.99
N VAL A 45 5.78 -23.85 -15.19
CA VAL A 45 5.52 -24.93 -14.21
C VAL A 45 6.72 -25.86 -14.00
N LYS A 46 7.59 -26.02 -15.01
CA LYS A 46 8.73 -26.92 -14.94
C LYS A 46 9.91 -26.29 -14.18
N THR A 47 10.16 -25.00 -14.41
CA THR A 47 11.31 -24.30 -13.83
C THR A 47 10.94 -23.52 -12.57
N GLY A 48 9.68 -23.11 -12.41
CA GLY A 48 9.23 -22.19 -11.36
C GLY A 48 9.59 -20.72 -11.62
N GLU A 49 10.05 -20.39 -12.83
CA GLU A 49 10.40 -19.04 -13.21
C GLU A 49 9.14 -18.21 -13.53
N MET A 50 9.11 -16.98 -13.05
CA MET A 50 8.02 -16.05 -13.36
C MET A 50 8.13 -15.56 -14.80
N LEU A 51 7.01 -15.61 -15.54
CA LEU A 51 6.96 -15.22 -16.96
C LEU A 51 6.63 -13.74 -17.17
N SER A 52 6.21 -13.03 -16.14
CA SER A 52 5.99 -11.58 -16.20
C SER A 52 7.21 -10.84 -15.69
N SER A 53 7.84 -10.05 -16.53
CA SER A 53 8.87 -9.08 -16.13
C SER A 53 8.29 -7.67 -16.21
N ILE A 54 8.57 -6.87 -15.19
CA ILE A 54 8.35 -5.43 -15.24
C ILE A 54 9.45 -4.86 -16.15
N PRO A 55 9.15 -3.95 -17.11
CA PRO A 55 10.17 -3.30 -17.91
C PRO A 55 11.25 -2.64 -17.04
N GLU A 56 12.48 -2.55 -17.53
CA GLU A 56 13.65 -2.09 -16.76
C GLU A 56 13.47 -0.68 -16.17
N ASN A 57 12.77 0.20 -16.88
CA ASN A 57 12.45 1.56 -16.43
C ASN A 57 11.15 1.67 -15.62
N TYR A 58 10.56 0.55 -15.19
CA TYR A 58 9.34 0.53 -14.38
C TYR A 58 9.61 -0.05 -12.99
N LYS A 59 8.89 0.46 -11.99
CA LYS A 59 8.79 -0.14 -10.66
C LYS A 59 7.33 -0.32 -10.26
N THR A 60 7.05 -1.29 -9.38
CA THR A 60 5.73 -1.33 -8.75
C THR A 60 5.54 -0.14 -7.82
N TYR A 61 4.30 0.31 -7.66
CA TYR A 61 3.97 1.36 -6.70
C TYR A 61 4.45 1.01 -5.28
N SER A 62 4.20 -0.22 -4.83
CA SER A 62 4.65 -0.70 -3.53
C SER A 62 6.18 -0.65 -3.38
N GLN A 63 6.93 -0.94 -4.46
CA GLN A 63 8.39 -0.86 -4.44
C GLN A 63 8.87 0.59 -4.33
N ILE A 64 8.25 1.53 -5.07
CA ILE A 64 8.60 2.96 -4.99
C ILE A 64 8.39 3.48 -3.56
N VAL A 65 7.23 3.17 -2.98
CA VAL A 65 6.92 3.58 -1.60
C VAL A 65 7.89 2.95 -0.61
N ALA A 66 8.16 1.65 -0.72
CA ALA A 66 9.06 0.94 0.17
C ALA A 66 10.50 1.46 0.08
N ASP A 67 11.03 1.68 -1.15
CA ASP A 67 12.37 2.21 -1.36
C ASP A 67 12.49 3.62 -0.74
N LYS A 68 11.49 4.48 -0.93
CA LYS A 68 11.48 5.84 -0.40
C LYS A 68 11.38 5.87 1.12
N VAL A 69 10.53 5.05 1.71
CA VAL A 69 10.45 4.94 3.19
C VAL A 69 11.78 4.42 3.76
N LEU A 70 12.43 3.45 3.10
CA LEU A 70 13.74 2.97 3.51
C LEU A 70 14.80 4.09 3.46
N GLU A 71 14.82 4.92 2.41
CA GLU A 71 15.67 6.12 2.31
C GLU A 71 15.40 7.09 3.48
N ILE A 72 14.13 7.30 3.83
CA ILE A 72 13.77 8.15 4.97
C ILE A 72 14.25 7.54 6.29
N MET A 73 14.12 6.22 6.46
CA MET A 73 14.66 5.50 7.62
C MET A 73 16.19 5.61 7.75
N ASP A 74 16.90 5.76 6.62
CA ASP A 74 18.35 5.93 6.60
C ASP A 74 18.78 7.28 7.17
N ARG A 75 17.92 8.29 7.09
CA ARG A 75 18.22 9.67 7.54
C ARG A 75 17.49 10.11 8.80
N ASP A 76 16.48 9.35 9.27
CA ASP A 76 15.74 9.64 10.50
C ASP A 76 15.52 8.36 11.33
N ASP A 77 16.23 8.25 12.44
CA ASP A 77 16.17 7.08 13.33
C ASP A 77 14.82 6.95 14.08
N ARG A 78 14.00 7.97 14.08
CA ARG A 78 12.65 7.92 14.65
C ARG A 78 11.66 7.16 13.78
N VAL A 79 11.97 6.97 12.47
CA VAL A 79 11.06 6.31 11.54
C VAL A 79 11.05 4.81 11.80
N THR A 80 9.85 4.28 12.01
CA THR A 80 9.56 2.85 12.19
C THR A 80 8.59 2.37 11.11
N ALA A 81 8.58 1.08 10.82
CA ALA A 81 7.71 0.50 9.81
C ALA A 81 6.89 -0.66 10.38
N ILE A 82 5.59 -0.66 10.12
CA ILE A 82 4.64 -1.65 10.64
C ILE A 82 3.83 -2.21 9.46
N THR A 83 3.56 -3.50 9.47
CA THR A 83 2.65 -4.12 8.50
C THR A 83 1.88 -5.28 9.12
N PRO A 84 0.60 -5.46 8.83
CA PRO A 84 -0.17 -6.62 9.27
C PRO A 84 -0.04 -7.78 8.27
N ALA A 85 1.00 -8.62 8.42
CA ALA A 85 1.28 -9.81 7.61
C ALA A 85 1.51 -9.56 6.10
N MET A 86 2.00 -8.36 5.72
CA MET A 86 2.16 -7.97 4.31
C MET A 86 3.58 -7.57 3.92
N ILE A 87 4.62 -8.10 4.60
CA ILE A 87 6.02 -7.74 4.33
C ILE A 87 6.35 -7.84 2.84
N SER A 88 6.13 -9.01 2.23
CA SER A 88 6.44 -9.23 0.80
C SER A 88 5.44 -8.53 -0.12
N GLY A 89 4.16 -8.49 0.25
CA GLY A 89 3.11 -7.85 -0.55
C GLY A 89 3.29 -6.35 -0.70
N SER A 90 3.83 -5.69 0.32
CA SER A 90 4.14 -4.26 0.34
C SER A 90 5.63 -3.96 0.08
N CYS A 91 6.41 -4.92 -0.42
CA CYS A 91 7.83 -4.79 -0.78
C CYS A 91 8.75 -4.36 0.38
N MET A 92 8.40 -4.65 1.64
CA MET A 92 9.11 -4.17 2.83
C MET A 92 10.31 -5.05 3.24
N ASN A 93 10.64 -6.10 2.49
CA ASN A 93 11.70 -7.07 2.83
C ASN A 93 13.04 -6.40 3.15
N ASN A 94 13.44 -5.39 2.36
CA ASN A 94 14.71 -4.67 2.55
C ASN A 94 14.73 -3.86 3.85
N MET A 95 13.60 -3.24 4.24
CA MET A 95 13.48 -2.54 5.52
C MET A 95 13.64 -3.50 6.69
N PHE A 96 12.94 -4.64 6.65
CA PHE A 96 13.02 -5.68 7.70
C PHE A 96 14.43 -6.28 7.81
N ALA A 97 15.11 -6.47 6.69
CA ALA A 97 16.49 -6.96 6.68
C ALA A 97 17.48 -5.94 7.25
N LYS A 98 17.35 -4.65 6.87
CA LYS A 98 18.28 -3.59 7.27
C LYS A 98 18.01 -3.08 8.69
N TYR A 99 16.74 -2.94 9.08
CA TYR A 99 16.32 -2.34 10.34
C TYR A 99 15.38 -3.25 11.17
N PRO A 100 15.80 -4.49 11.53
CA PRO A 100 14.92 -5.46 12.18
C PRO A 100 14.37 -5.00 13.55
N LYS A 101 14.99 -4.01 14.19
CA LYS A 101 14.53 -3.44 15.47
C LYS A 101 13.56 -2.26 15.30
N ARG A 102 13.39 -1.77 14.07
CA ARG A 102 12.48 -0.67 13.73
C ARG A 102 11.35 -1.11 12.80
N CYS A 103 11.28 -2.40 12.43
CA CYS A 103 10.27 -2.96 11.57
C CYS A 103 9.49 -4.06 12.30
N PHE A 104 8.16 -4.03 12.19
CA PHE A 104 7.25 -4.88 12.96
C PHE A 104 6.19 -5.49 12.06
N ASP A 105 6.11 -6.83 12.04
CA ASP A 105 4.97 -7.55 11.48
C ASP A 105 4.07 -7.98 12.65
N VAL A 106 2.87 -7.42 12.69
CA VAL A 106 1.91 -7.67 13.78
C VAL A 106 0.97 -8.85 13.48
N GLY A 107 1.23 -9.59 12.41
CA GLY A 107 0.30 -10.62 11.93
C GLY A 107 -0.97 -10.02 11.31
N ILE A 108 -2.02 -10.80 11.13
CA ILE A 108 -3.30 -10.34 10.57
C ILE A 108 -4.08 -9.61 11.67
N ALA A 109 -3.66 -8.37 11.97
CA ALA A 109 -4.21 -7.55 13.06
C ALA A 109 -4.08 -6.05 12.71
N GLU A 110 -4.88 -5.59 11.75
CA GLU A 110 -4.83 -4.23 11.21
C GLU A 110 -5.18 -3.18 12.28
N ASP A 111 -6.12 -3.47 13.14
CA ASP A 111 -6.51 -2.68 14.30
C ASP A 111 -5.35 -2.48 15.28
N HIS A 112 -4.66 -3.58 15.63
CA HIS A 112 -3.47 -3.53 16.45
C HIS A 112 -2.34 -2.72 15.80
N ALA A 113 -2.12 -2.85 14.48
CA ALA A 113 -1.10 -2.10 13.75
C ALA A 113 -1.27 -0.58 13.94
N ILE A 114 -2.49 -0.09 13.84
CA ILE A 114 -2.80 1.33 13.99
C ILE A 114 -2.66 1.80 15.45
N THR A 115 -3.20 1.06 16.43
CA THR A 115 -3.03 1.41 17.86
C THR A 115 -1.55 1.35 18.28
N PHE A 116 -0.78 0.39 17.77
CA PHE A 116 0.65 0.29 18.02
C PHE A 116 1.42 1.49 17.44
N ALA A 117 1.08 1.91 16.21
CA ALA A 117 1.62 3.13 15.61
C ALA A 117 1.29 4.38 16.45
N CYS A 118 0.07 4.46 16.99
CA CYS A 118 -0.34 5.54 17.90
C CYS A 118 0.59 5.61 19.12
N GLY A 119 0.85 4.49 19.80
CA GLY A 119 1.75 4.44 20.95
C GLY A 119 3.18 4.89 20.60
N MET A 120 3.69 4.48 19.44
CA MET A 120 5.00 4.94 18.95
C MET A 120 5.03 6.45 18.68
N ALA A 121 3.97 7.00 18.06
CA ALA A 121 3.89 8.43 17.77
C ALA A 121 3.81 9.28 19.05
N LEU A 122 3.15 8.80 20.10
CA LEU A 122 3.11 9.44 21.41
C LEU A 122 4.49 9.53 22.07
N GLU A 123 5.35 8.54 21.84
CA GLU A 123 6.74 8.52 22.30
C GLU A 123 7.72 9.26 21.36
N GLY A 124 7.21 10.00 20.37
CA GLY A 124 8.01 10.84 19.48
C GLY A 124 8.60 10.11 18.26
N LEU A 125 8.25 8.85 18.03
CA LEU A 125 8.60 8.13 16.81
C LEU A 125 7.74 8.59 15.63
N ARG A 126 8.15 8.21 14.42
CA ARG A 126 7.49 8.54 13.16
C ARG A 126 7.08 7.24 12.45
N PRO A 127 5.97 6.62 12.85
CA PRO A 127 5.57 5.33 12.31
C PRO A 127 5.01 5.43 10.89
N PHE A 128 5.45 4.51 10.04
CA PHE A 128 4.86 4.18 8.75
C PHE A 128 4.09 2.86 8.89
N VAL A 129 2.82 2.85 8.52
CA VAL A 129 1.99 1.64 8.49
C VAL A 129 1.64 1.31 7.05
N SER A 130 2.14 0.18 6.51
CA SER A 130 1.74 -0.28 5.18
C SER A 130 0.65 -1.33 5.29
N VAL A 131 -0.49 -1.05 4.66
CA VAL A 131 -1.68 -1.90 4.74
C VAL A 131 -2.49 -1.80 3.44
N TYR A 132 -3.13 -2.90 3.01
CA TYR A 132 -4.02 -2.85 1.85
C TYR A 132 -5.28 -2.07 2.15
N SER A 133 -5.72 -1.28 1.18
CA SER A 133 -6.92 -0.42 1.28
C SER A 133 -8.15 -1.17 1.80
N SER A 134 -8.45 -2.35 1.23
CA SER A 134 -9.59 -3.18 1.66
C SER A 134 -9.46 -3.72 3.09
N PHE A 135 -8.23 -3.84 3.63
CA PHE A 135 -8.00 -4.34 4.99
C PHE A 135 -7.95 -3.22 6.03
N LEU A 136 -7.55 -2.01 5.63
CA LEU A 136 -7.49 -0.85 6.51
C LEU A 136 -8.86 -0.51 7.14
N GLN A 137 -9.97 -0.86 6.47
CA GLN A 137 -11.31 -0.67 7.02
C GLN A 137 -11.54 -1.37 8.37
N ARG A 138 -10.77 -2.45 8.69
CA ARG A 138 -10.83 -3.12 9.99
C ARG A 138 -10.32 -2.26 11.14
N ALA A 139 -9.48 -1.28 10.83
CA ALA A 139 -8.89 -0.37 11.80
C ALA A 139 -9.55 1.03 11.77
N TYR A 140 -10.79 1.15 11.28
CA TYR A 140 -11.47 2.44 11.16
C TYR A 140 -11.60 3.16 12.51
N ASP A 141 -12.00 2.44 13.57
CA ASP A 141 -12.15 3.03 14.89
C ASP A 141 -10.80 3.49 15.47
N GLN A 142 -9.74 2.69 15.31
CA GLN A 142 -8.40 3.03 15.76
C GLN A 142 -7.83 4.24 14.99
N LEU A 143 -8.09 4.32 13.67
CA LEU A 143 -7.75 5.52 12.90
C LEU A 143 -8.45 6.76 13.46
N ASN A 144 -9.74 6.68 13.71
CA ASN A 144 -10.53 7.78 14.23
C ASN A 144 -10.11 8.15 15.66
N HIS A 145 -10.20 7.17 16.57
CA HIS A 145 -10.08 7.40 18.01
C HIS A 145 -8.62 7.61 18.44
N ASP A 146 -7.71 6.75 17.99
CA ASP A 146 -6.34 6.74 18.51
C ASP A 146 -5.43 7.71 17.74
N VAL A 147 -5.58 7.81 16.41
CA VAL A 147 -4.68 8.58 15.56
C VAL A 147 -5.24 9.96 15.20
N CYS A 148 -6.42 10.01 14.55
CA CYS A 148 -6.91 11.25 13.96
C CYS A 148 -7.43 12.23 15.00
N ARG A 149 -8.22 11.77 15.97
CA ARG A 149 -8.71 12.61 17.07
C ARG A 149 -7.57 13.22 17.88
N MET A 150 -6.49 12.49 18.08
CA MET A 150 -5.30 12.95 18.80
C MET A 150 -4.32 13.72 17.91
N ASN A 151 -4.59 13.80 16.60
CA ASN A 151 -3.75 14.47 15.60
C ASN A 151 -2.29 13.98 15.60
N LEU A 152 -2.08 12.67 15.61
CA LEU A 152 -0.75 12.08 15.70
C LEU A 152 -0.10 11.90 14.32
N PRO A 153 1.23 12.11 14.21
CA PRO A 153 1.97 12.04 12.95
C PRO A 153 2.24 10.60 12.51
N VAL A 154 1.19 9.86 12.21
CA VAL A 154 1.25 8.51 11.64
C VAL A 154 1.13 8.59 10.13
N VAL A 155 2.09 8.04 9.40
CA VAL A 155 2.06 7.93 7.94
C VAL A 155 1.51 6.55 7.55
N ILE A 156 0.47 6.54 6.72
CA ILE A 156 -0.22 5.32 6.31
C ILE A 156 -0.02 5.13 4.80
N GLY A 157 0.66 4.05 4.42
CA GLY A 157 0.74 3.59 3.03
C GLY A 157 -0.47 2.72 2.72
N VAL A 158 -1.46 3.29 2.01
CA VAL A 158 -2.70 2.60 1.62
C VAL A 158 -2.48 1.92 0.27
N ASP A 159 -1.98 0.71 0.33
CA ASP A 159 -1.63 -0.10 -0.83
C ASP A 159 -2.89 -0.74 -1.45
N ARG A 160 -2.87 -1.05 -2.75
CA ARG A 160 -4.01 -1.63 -3.49
C ARG A 160 -5.28 -0.76 -3.40
N CYS A 161 -5.14 0.55 -3.50
CA CYS A 161 -6.31 1.42 -3.64
C CYS A 161 -6.97 1.29 -5.02
N SER A 162 -8.23 1.70 -5.13
CA SER A 162 -9.05 1.66 -6.35
C SER A 162 -9.41 0.22 -6.80
N ILE A 163 -9.71 0.03 -8.08
CA ILE A 163 -10.09 -1.26 -8.65
C ILE A 163 -8.83 -2.06 -8.98
N ILE A 164 -8.64 -3.19 -8.32
CA ILE A 164 -7.41 -4.00 -8.43
C ILE A 164 -7.51 -5.08 -9.51
N GLY A 165 -8.69 -5.65 -9.75
CA GLY A 165 -8.89 -6.68 -10.74
C GLY A 165 -8.32 -8.05 -10.35
N GLU A 166 -7.00 -8.21 -10.46
CA GLU A 166 -6.33 -9.50 -10.28
C GLU A 166 -6.40 -10.10 -8.87
N ASP A 167 -6.59 -9.28 -7.84
CA ASP A 167 -6.68 -9.75 -6.44
C ASP A 167 -8.08 -10.24 -6.07
N GLY A 168 -9.04 -10.18 -7.00
CA GLY A 168 -10.41 -10.64 -6.80
C GLY A 168 -11.31 -9.64 -6.09
N ASP A 169 -12.55 -10.02 -5.85
CA ASP A 169 -13.61 -9.16 -5.35
C ASP A 169 -13.40 -8.67 -3.91
N SER A 170 -12.74 -9.47 -3.08
CA SER A 170 -12.48 -9.16 -1.68
C SER A 170 -11.36 -8.13 -1.44
N HIS A 171 -10.60 -7.78 -2.48
CA HIS A 171 -9.41 -6.91 -2.36
C HIS A 171 -9.58 -5.54 -3.03
N GLN A 172 -10.78 -5.22 -3.51
CA GLN A 172 -11.04 -3.94 -4.18
C GLN A 172 -10.97 -2.77 -3.19
N GLY A 173 -10.06 -1.82 -3.43
CA GLY A 173 -9.79 -0.68 -2.55
C GLY A 173 -10.63 0.55 -2.89
N VAL A 174 -11.96 0.43 -2.86
CA VAL A 174 -12.87 1.48 -3.36
C VAL A 174 -13.53 2.33 -2.26
N PHE A 175 -13.38 1.95 -0.99
CA PHE A 175 -14.06 2.60 0.12
C PHE A 175 -13.17 3.49 0.99
N ASP A 176 -11.86 3.40 0.84
CA ASP A 176 -10.88 4.05 1.71
C ASP A 176 -11.01 5.57 1.76
N ILE A 177 -11.18 6.24 0.62
CA ILE A 177 -11.41 7.69 0.58
C ILE A 177 -12.67 8.04 1.37
N SER A 178 -13.76 7.30 1.18
CA SER A 178 -15.06 7.61 1.80
C SER A 178 -14.96 7.62 3.33
N TYR A 179 -14.36 6.59 3.94
CA TYR A 179 -14.26 6.54 5.39
C TYR A 179 -13.12 7.41 5.94
N MET A 180 -11.97 7.51 5.26
CA MET A 180 -10.88 8.37 5.72
C MET A 180 -11.22 9.87 5.63
N ASN A 181 -12.00 10.29 4.62
CA ASN A 181 -12.44 11.68 4.48
C ASN A 181 -13.40 12.14 5.60
N SER A 182 -14.00 11.21 6.32
CA SER A 182 -14.82 11.52 7.50
C SER A 182 -14.00 11.71 8.79
N LEU A 183 -12.71 11.40 8.77
CA LEU A 183 -11.84 11.44 9.94
C LEU A 183 -11.24 12.85 10.14
N PRO A 184 -11.20 13.37 11.37
CA PRO A 184 -10.59 14.65 11.63
C PRO A 184 -9.08 14.61 11.39
N ASN A 185 -8.50 15.72 10.95
CA ASN A 185 -7.06 15.91 10.74
C ASN A 185 -6.39 15.00 9.71
N MET A 186 -7.11 14.05 9.11
CA MET A 186 -6.56 13.12 8.12
C MET A 186 -6.26 13.85 6.81
N VAL A 187 -5.01 13.78 6.37
CA VAL A 187 -4.61 14.17 5.02
C VAL A 187 -4.62 12.93 4.13
N ILE A 188 -5.26 13.01 2.96
CA ILE A 188 -5.32 11.92 1.99
C ILE A 188 -4.67 12.40 0.70
N ALA A 189 -3.69 11.66 0.20
CA ALA A 189 -2.95 12.01 -1.01
C ALA A 189 -2.75 10.79 -1.92
N GLU A 190 -2.65 11.04 -3.21
CA GLU A 190 -2.31 10.05 -4.24
C GLU A 190 -1.44 10.71 -5.32
N GLY A 191 -0.25 10.16 -5.57
CA GLY A 191 0.69 10.72 -6.54
C GLY A 191 0.34 10.35 -7.98
N LYS A 192 0.48 11.29 -8.90
CA LYS A 192 0.24 11.09 -10.34
C LYS A 192 1.36 10.31 -11.04
N ASN A 193 2.59 10.38 -10.51
CA ASN A 193 3.78 9.69 -11.04
C ASN A 193 4.74 9.33 -9.91
N SER A 194 5.84 8.62 -10.25
CA SER A 194 6.84 8.16 -9.28
C SER A 194 7.45 9.31 -8.47
N GLY A 195 7.84 10.40 -9.11
CA GLY A 195 8.45 11.55 -8.44
C GLY A 195 7.48 12.24 -7.46
N GLN A 196 6.19 12.34 -7.81
CA GLN A 196 5.20 12.93 -6.91
C GLN A 196 4.91 12.00 -5.71
N ILE A 197 4.92 10.67 -5.90
CA ILE A 197 4.78 9.72 -4.78
C ILE A 197 5.92 9.91 -3.77
N GLU A 198 7.17 10.01 -4.25
CA GLU A 198 8.33 10.24 -3.39
C GLU A 198 8.26 11.59 -2.65
N ALA A 199 7.85 12.65 -3.35
CA ALA A 199 7.69 13.98 -2.76
C ALA A 199 6.55 14.01 -1.71
N LEU A 200 5.45 13.29 -1.96
CA LEU A 200 4.36 13.14 -0.98
C LEU A 200 4.80 12.38 0.28
N LEU A 201 5.69 11.38 0.15
CA LEU A 201 6.27 10.70 1.31
C LEU A 201 7.17 11.63 2.13
N ASP A 202 8.03 12.42 1.48
CA ASP A 202 8.85 13.43 2.17
C ASP A 202 7.95 14.46 2.90
N LEU A 203 6.90 14.93 2.23
CA LEU A 203 5.91 15.82 2.82
C LEU A 203 5.22 15.18 4.02
N ALA A 204 4.72 13.93 3.89
CA ALA A 204 4.03 13.21 4.97
C ALA A 204 4.89 13.08 6.22
N PHE A 205 6.16 12.71 6.06
CA PHE A 205 7.08 12.61 7.21
C PHE A 205 7.49 13.97 7.79
N SER A 206 7.27 15.07 7.10
CA SER A 206 7.49 16.43 7.63
C SER A 206 6.29 16.98 8.40
N GLN A 207 5.08 16.41 8.22
CA GLN A 207 3.85 16.88 8.86
C GLN A 207 3.74 16.41 10.30
N ALA A 208 2.98 17.16 11.11
CA ALA A 208 2.64 16.81 12.50
C ALA A 208 1.23 16.19 12.62
N SER A 209 0.60 15.79 11.52
CA SER A 209 -0.75 15.26 11.44
C SER A 209 -0.77 13.88 10.74
N PRO A 210 -1.86 13.10 10.89
CA PRO A 210 -2.02 11.85 10.19
C PRO A 210 -2.04 12.06 8.68
N PHE A 211 -1.33 11.18 7.95
CA PHE A 211 -1.17 11.32 6.51
C PHE A 211 -1.30 9.95 5.82
N ALA A 212 -2.30 9.80 4.97
CA ALA A 212 -2.53 8.61 4.16
C ALA A 212 -2.06 8.85 2.72
N ILE A 213 -1.14 8.01 2.25
CA ILE A 213 -0.69 7.99 0.85
C ILE A 213 -1.28 6.76 0.20
N ARG A 214 -2.16 6.97 -0.77
CA ARG A 214 -2.83 5.94 -1.55
C ARG A 214 -2.02 5.62 -2.80
N TYR A 215 -1.94 4.36 -3.14
CA TYR A 215 -1.34 3.91 -4.39
C TYR A 215 -1.96 2.60 -4.88
N PRO A 216 -2.18 2.46 -6.21
CA PRO A 216 -2.80 1.27 -6.77
C PRO A 216 -1.82 0.09 -6.86
N ARG A 217 -2.33 -1.08 -7.15
CA ARG A 217 -1.52 -2.21 -7.62
C ARG A 217 -1.04 -1.95 -9.06
N GLY A 218 0.14 -2.46 -9.37
CA GLY A 218 0.72 -2.36 -10.72
C GLY A 218 2.09 -1.70 -10.71
N SER A 219 2.54 -1.33 -11.88
CA SER A 219 3.83 -0.67 -12.08
C SER A 219 3.67 0.62 -12.87
N ILE A 220 4.57 1.54 -12.64
CA ILE A 220 4.63 2.84 -13.30
C ILE A 220 6.07 3.09 -13.74
N GLU A 221 6.25 3.91 -14.76
CA GLU A 221 7.56 4.38 -15.16
C GLU A 221 8.27 5.08 -13.99
N TYR A 222 9.48 4.64 -13.70
CA TYR A 222 10.29 5.18 -12.62
C TYR A 222 11.38 6.08 -13.18
N ASN A 223 11.26 7.37 -12.88
CA ASN A 223 12.25 8.36 -13.26
C ASN A 223 12.70 9.14 -12.02
N CYS A 224 13.93 8.84 -11.56
CA CYS A 224 14.52 9.47 -10.37
C CYS A 224 14.88 10.96 -10.53
N ASP A 225 14.90 11.47 -11.75
CA ASP A 225 15.25 12.87 -12.04
C ASP A 225 14.05 13.83 -11.93
N HIS A 226 12.83 13.29 -11.84
CA HIS A 226 11.62 14.10 -11.70
C HIS A 226 11.42 14.54 -10.23
N LYS A 227 12.06 15.63 -9.85
CA LYS A 227 11.72 16.33 -8.61
C LYS A 227 10.36 17.01 -8.77
N CYS A 228 9.41 16.65 -7.94
CA CYS A 228 8.08 17.25 -7.90
C CYS A 228 7.95 18.09 -6.62
N ASP A 229 7.55 19.35 -6.76
CA ASP A 229 7.14 20.16 -5.62
C ASP A 229 5.67 19.85 -5.30
N VAL A 230 5.41 19.43 -4.07
CA VAL A 230 4.06 19.17 -3.57
C VAL A 230 3.74 20.10 -2.40
N THR A 231 2.56 20.69 -2.43
CA THR A 231 2.07 21.58 -1.37
C THR A 231 0.63 21.22 -1.04
N LEU A 232 0.33 21.04 0.26
CA LEU A 232 -1.03 20.74 0.71
C LEU A 232 -2.02 21.84 0.30
N GLY A 233 -3.21 21.41 -0.15
CA GLY A 233 -4.30 22.29 -0.51
C GLY A 233 -4.09 23.09 -1.80
N LYS A 234 -3.07 22.76 -2.59
CA LYS A 234 -2.77 23.43 -3.86
C LYS A 234 -3.21 22.58 -5.05
N TRP A 235 -3.97 23.18 -5.93
CA TRP A 235 -4.33 22.62 -7.23
C TRP A 235 -3.30 23.05 -8.27
N GLU A 236 -3.09 22.25 -9.28
CA GLU A 236 -2.25 22.59 -10.43
C GLU A 236 -3.01 22.37 -11.73
N PHE A 237 -2.71 23.19 -12.74
CA PHE A 237 -3.09 22.91 -14.12
C PHE A 237 -1.99 22.09 -14.77
N VAL A 238 -2.30 20.86 -15.17
CA VAL A 238 -1.39 19.99 -15.93
C VAL A 238 -1.46 20.34 -17.42
N VAL A 239 -2.69 20.56 -17.91
CA VAL A 239 -2.95 21.13 -19.23
C VAL A 239 -3.76 22.42 -19.05
N ASN A 240 -3.24 23.54 -19.56
CA ASN A 240 -3.87 24.84 -19.49
C ASN A 240 -4.15 25.36 -20.92
N ASN A 241 -5.37 25.16 -21.38
CA ASN A 241 -5.85 25.65 -22.69
C ASN A 241 -6.74 26.88 -22.46
N ILE A 242 -6.26 28.05 -22.84
CA ILE A 242 -6.90 29.33 -22.57
C ILE A 242 -8.29 29.46 -23.23
N ASP A 243 -8.52 28.73 -24.33
CA ASP A 243 -9.79 28.73 -25.08
C ASP A 243 -10.76 27.63 -24.62
N SER A 244 -10.37 26.85 -23.61
CA SER A 244 -11.17 25.75 -23.11
C SER A 244 -12.46 26.22 -22.44
N LYS A 245 -13.56 25.55 -22.76
CA LYS A 245 -14.87 25.77 -22.13
C LYS A 245 -15.18 24.76 -21.02
N ALA A 246 -14.30 23.78 -20.79
CA ALA A 246 -14.47 22.74 -19.80
C ALA A 246 -13.12 22.33 -19.19
N SER A 247 -13.15 21.96 -17.92
CA SER A 247 -11.97 21.44 -17.20
C SER A 247 -12.28 20.04 -16.68
N ILE A 248 -11.30 19.14 -16.80
CA ILE A 248 -11.32 17.83 -16.17
C ILE A 248 -10.59 17.96 -14.84
N ILE A 249 -11.23 17.53 -13.76
CA ILE A 249 -10.62 17.52 -12.41
C ILE A 249 -10.40 16.07 -12.05
N THR A 250 -9.16 15.70 -11.78
CA THR A 250 -8.77 14.35 -11.41
C THR A 250 -7.56 14.34 -10.48
N TYR A 251 -7.14 13.17 -10.02
CA TYR A 251 -5.99 12.97 -9.13
C TYR A 251 -5.35 11.60 -9.38
N GLY A 252 -4.18 11.38 -8.78
CA GLY A 252 -3.48 10.10 -8.85
C GLY A 252 -3.00 9.77 -10.27
N ASN A 253 -2.84 8.49 -10.55
CA ASN A 253 -2.28 7.99 -11.81
C ASN A 253 -3.13 8.28 -13.06
N ASP A 254 -4.40 8.62 -12.89
CA ASP A 254 -5.27 8.96 -14.02
C ASP A 254 -4.92 10.32 -14.63
N VAL A 255 -4.26 11.20 -13.86
CA VAL A 255 -3.78 12.50 -14.37
C VAL A 255 -2.89 12.29 -15.60
N CYS A 256 -1.86 11.45 -15.52
CA CYS A 256 -0.94 11.24 -16.64
C CYS A 256 -1.60 10.57 -17.86
N LYS A 257 -2.61 9.71 -17.63
CA LYS A 257 -3.37 9.07 -18.72
C LYS A 257 -4.22 10.09 -19.45
N ILE A 258 -4.96 10.91 -18.70
CA ILE A 258 -5.85 11.94 -19.27
C ILE A 258 -5.04 13.03 -19.96
N GLU A 259 -3.91 13.46 -19.36
CA GLU A 259 -2.97 14.39 -19.99
C GLU A 259 -2.52 13.89 -21.36
N LYS A 260 -2.11 12.62 -21.43
CA LYS A 260 -1.72 11.99 -22.67
C LYS A 260 -2.86 11.99 -23.70
N ASP A 261 -4.08 11.59 -23.29
CA ASP A 261 -5.23 11.55 -24.16
C ASP A 261 -5.61 12.93 -24.70
N ILE A 262 -5.54 13.98 -23.87
CA ILE A 262 -5.79 15.37 -24.28
C ILE A 262 -4.76 15.80 -25.33
N ASN A 263 -3.48 15.52 -25.11
CA ASN A 263 -2.40 15.92 -25.99
C ASN A 263 -2.42 15.14 -27.32
N ASP A 264 -2.54 13.81 -27.27
CA ASP A 264 -2.50 12.92 -28.44
C ASP A 264 -3.72 13.17 -29.38
N ASN A 265 -4.87 13.51 -28.83
CA ASN A 265 -6.10 13.73 -29.57
C ASN A 265 -6.45 15.24 -29.73
N HIS A 266 -5.58 16.15 -29.33
CA HIS A 266 -5.77 17.61 -29.39
C HIS A 266 -7.12 18.05 -28.81
N LEU A 267 -7.52 17.50 -27.67
CA LEU A 267 -8.80 17.78 -27.04
C LEU A 267 -8.81 19.19 -26.41
N PRO A 268 -9.92 19.95 -26.52
CA PRO A 268 -9.99 21.34 -26.06
C PRO A 268 -10.35 21.43 -24.57
N TYR A 269 -9.67 20.68 -23.72
CA TYR A 269 -9.93 20.64 -22.28
C TYR A 269 -8.73 21.14 -21.46
N ASN A 270 -9.03 21.69 -20.28
CA ASN A 270 -8.05 21.85 -19.22
C ASN A 270 -7.97 20.57 -18.37
N LEU A 271 -6.83 20.34 -17.74
CA LEU A 271 -6.63 19.29 -16.75
C LEU A 271 -5.94 19.89 -15.53
#